data_7c42ff18d096ca25a020131773b36647
#
_entry.id   7c42ff18d096ca25a020131773b36647
#
_cell.length_a   1.000
_cell.length_b   1.000
_cell.length_c   1.000
_cell.angle_alpha   90.00
_cell.angle_beta   90.00
_cell.angle_gamma   90.00
#
_symmetry.space_group_name_H-M   'P 1'
#
loop_
_entity.id
_entity.type
_entity.pdbx_description
1 polymer ?
#
loop_
_entity_poly.entity_id
_entity_poly.type
_entity_poly.pdbx_seq_one_letter_code
_entity_poly.pdbx_strand_id
1 'polypeptide(L)'
;TEALGQTNRESTEDNGLLSAPESTAAESTVTAPPAPSIIEPDWSHHFKGLNGAAVFYNPTAGKTMICNPELASLQRSPCSTFKIISSLIGLENGFIDPKDSVRSWSGESFWNEAWNKDIDFPEAFRTSCVWYFRKVIDDIGPDLLQTELNRLQYGNCDISDWEGRLNTNNNNRALTGFWIESSLKISASEQVHVMERIFGPDTVYRAETIRQLKQVMLVTDQGETGFPVYGKTGLGKMAGVAVDSWFTGLAD
;
A
#
# COMPACT_ATOMS: atom_id res chain seq x y z
N THR A 1 49.31 -59.70 -20.99
CA THR A 1 49.14 -61.13 -21.22
C THR A 1 47.66 -61.48 -21.14
N GLU A 2 47.12 -61.72 -22.28
CA GLU A 2 46.29 -62.82 -22.76
C GLU A 2 44.94 -63.00 -22.08
N ALA A 3 43.87 -63.07 -22.72
CA ALA A 3 43.36 -63.46 -24.07
C ALA A 3 42.16 -64.41 -23.91
N LEU A 4 41.11 -64.06 -24.67
CA LEU A 4 40.21 -64.97 -25.42
C LEU A 4 39.26 -65.92 -24.66
N GLY A 5 38.00 -65.91 -25.14
CA GLY A 5 37.06 -66.99 -25.07
C GLY A 5 35.62 -66.61 -25.39
N GLN A 6 35.28 -66.58 -26.68
CA GLN A 6 33.90 -66.65 -27.22
C GLN A 6 33.23 -67.98 -26.90
N THR A 7 31.89 -67.98 -26.69
CA THR A 7 31.00 -68.90 -27.43
C THR A 7 29.53 -68.40 -27.36
N ASN A 8 28.94 -68.36 -28.57
CA ASN A 8 27.51 -68.26 -28.92
C ASN A 8 26.70 -69.40 -28.31
N ARG A 9 25.42 -69.13 -28.03
CA ARG A 9 24.29 -69.99 -28.49
C ARG A 9 23.00 -69.20 -28.43
N GLU A 10 22.32 -69.22 -29.62
CA GLU A 10 20.93 -68.84 -29.84
C GLU A 10 19.96 -69.78 -29.11
N SER A 11 18.77 -69.18 -28.73
CA SER A 11 17.49 -69.74 -29.20
C SER A 11 16.29 -69.00 -28.54
N THR A 12 15.49 -68.41 -29.40
CA THR A 12 14.03 -68.53 -29.60
C THR A 12 13.09 -67.96 -28.52
N GLU A 13 12.41 -66.89 -28.97
CA GLU A 13 10.98 -66.57 -28.93
C GLU A 13 10.16 -66.91 -27.69
N ASP A 14 9.59 -65.85 -27.06
CA ASP A 14 8.14 -65.81 -26.86
C ASP A 14 7.61 -64.38 -26.80
N ASN A 15 6.59 -64.10 -27.61
CA ASN A 15 5.86 -62.88 -27.73
C ASN A 15 4.86 -62.76 -26.57
N GLY A 16 5.06 -61.84 -25.70
CA GLY A 16 4.07 -61.41 -24.72
C GLY A 16 3.78 -59.91 -24.80
N LEU A 17 2.77 -59.53 -25.60
CA LEU A 17 2.19 -58.18 -25.62
C LEU A 17 1.60 -57.87 -24.26
N LEU A 18 2.25 -57.04 -23.47
CA LEU A 18 1.65 -56.38 -22.34
C LEU A 18 1.41 -54.90 -22.71
N SER A 19 0.14 -54.62 -22.97
CA SER A 19 -0.40 -53.25 -23.12
C SER A 19 -0.08 -52.40 -21.89
N ALA A 20 0.63 -51.30 -22.11
CA ALA A 20 0.80 -50.24 -21.10
C ALA A 20 -0.54 -49.49 -20.92
N PRO A 21 -0.92 -49.10 -19.69
CA PRO A 21 -2.10 -48.29 -19.50
C PRO A 21 -1.84 -46.87 -20.02
N GLU A 22 -2.75 -46.39 -20.87
CA GLU A 22 -2.82 -44.99 -21.29
C GLU A 22 -3.00 -44.10 -20.06
N SER A 23 -1.97 -43.36 -19.74
CA SER A 23 -2.06 -42.26 -18.78
C SER A 23 -2.81 -41.09 -19.42
N THR A 24 -4.10 -40.96 -19.13
CA THR A 24 -4.87 -39.74 -19.37
C THR A 24 -4.33 -38.64 -18.45
N ALA A 25 -3.31 -37.91 -18.92
CA ALA A 25 -2.94 -36.63 -18.32
C ALA A 25 -4.12 -35.68 -18.52
N ALA A 26 -4.84 -35.40 -17.45
CA ALA A 26 -5.78 -34.29 -17.42
C ALA A 26 -4.99 -32.99 -17.64
N GLU A 27 -5.09 -32.43 -18.86
CA GLU A 27 -4.63 -31.08 -19.12
C GLU A 27 -5.38 -30.10 -18.17
N SER A 28 -4.70 -29.68 -17.12
CA SER A 28 -5.14 -28.55 -16.32
C SER A 28 -5.03 -27.31 -17.22
N THR A 29 -6.14 -26.90 -17.80
CA THR A 29 -6.23 -25.62 -18.52
C THR A 29 -6.10 -24.50 -17.48
N VAL A 30 -4.86 -24.05 -17.26
CA VAL A 30 -4.60 -22.78 -16.58
C VAL A 30 -5.13 -21.70 -17.53
N THR A 31 -6.34 -21.23 -17.26
CA THR A 31 -6.91 -20.07 -17.95
C THR A 31 -5.99 -18.88 -17.71
N ALA A 32 -5.49 -18.28 -18.78
CA ALA A 32 -4.73 -17.04 -18.70
C ALA A 32 -5.55 -15.98 -17.92
N PRO A 33 -4.92 -15.17 -17.06
CA PRO A 33 -5.63 -14.12 -16.35
C PRO A 33 -6.36 -13.21 -17.34
N PRO A 34 -7.56 -12.72 -16.99
CA PRO A 34 -8.33 -11.85 -17.86
C PRO A 34 -7.53 -10.60 -18.23
N ALA A 35 -7.67 -10.13 -19.46
CA ALA A 35 -7.01 -8.91 -19.90
C ALA A 35 -7.46 -7.72 -19.01
N PRO A 36 -6.55 -6.82 -18.63
CA PRO A 36 -6.88 -5.63 -17.83
C PRO A 36 -8.00 -4.83 -18.49
N SER A 37 -9.03 -4.49 -17.74
CA SER A 37 -10.15 -3.71 -18.23
C SER A 37 -10.38 -2.47 -17.38
N ILE A 38 -10.66 -1.33 -18.03
CA ILE A 38 -11.03 -0.08 -17.37
C ILE A 38 -12.50 0.21 -17.63
N ILE A 39 -13.23 0.58 -16.59
CA ILE A 39 -14.64 0.98 -16.64
C ILE A 39 -14.74 2.35 -16.00
N GLU A 40 -15.53 3.23 -16.61
CA GLU A 40 -15.75 4.60 -16.17
C GLU A 40 -17.20 4.81 -15.70
N PRO A 41 -17.53 4.41 -14.46
CA PRO A 41 -18.87 4.62 -13.92
C PRO A 41 -19.08 6.09 -13.54
N ASP A 42 -20.29 6.59 -13.70
CA ASP A 42 -20.68 7.89 -13.15
C ASP A 42 -21.12 7.74 -11.68
N TRP A 43 -20.24 8.09 -10.78
CA TRP A 43 -20.48 8.16 -9.35
C TRP A 43 -20.52 9.59 -8.82
N SER A 44 -20.66 10.57 -9.68
CA SER A 44 -20.64 12.01 -9.33
C SER A 44 -21.64 12.37 -8.23
N HIS A 45 -22.81 11.70 -8.20
CA HIS A 45 -23.86 11.92 -7.20
C HIS A 45 -23.40 11.61 -5.76
N HIS A 46 -22.41 10.74 -5.56
CA HIS A 46 -21.84 10.44 -4.25
C HIS A 46 -20.97 11.59 -3.70
N PHE A 47 -20.46 12.46 -4.55
CA PHE A 47 -19.65 13.60 -4.15
C PHE A 47 -20.46 14.82 -3.70
N LYS A 48 -21.81 14.75 -3.74
CA LYS A 48 -22.72 15.79 -3.25
C LYS A 48 -22.40 17.19 -3.79
N GLY A 49 -22.09 17.30 -5.08
CA GLY A 49 -21.75 18.54 -5.77
C GLY A 49 -20.29 18.99 -5.64
N LEU A 50 -19.45 18.26 -4.96
CA LEU A 50 -18.01 18.49 -4.97
C LEU A 50 -17.38 17.89 -6.24
N ASN A 51 -16.27 18.47 -6.70
CA ASN A 51 -15.46 17.87 -7.75
C ASN A 51 -14.64 16.71 -7.16
N GLY A 52 -15.09 15.48 -7.40
CA GLY A 52 -14.52 14.26 -6.83
C GLY A 52 -14.07 13.26 -7.88
N ALA A 53 -13.16 12.40 -7.51
CA ALA A 53 -12.76 11.22 -8.26
C ALA A 53 -12.73 10.00 -7.35
N ALA A 54 -12.97 8.82 -7.92
CA ALA A 54 -12.82 7.55 -7.23
C ALA A 54 -12.15 6.52 -8.15
N VAL A 55 -11.24 5.75 -7.59
CA VAL A 55 -10.57 4.64 -8.27
C VAL A 55 -10.69 3.40 -7.42
N PHE A 56 -11.19 2.32 -8.02
CA PHE A 56 -11.24 1.00 -7.43
C PHE A 56 -10.49 0.02 -8.32
N TYR A 57 -9.57 -0.72 -7.76
CA TYR A 57 -8.83 -1.76 -8.44
C TYR A 57 -9.11 -3.13 -7.80
N ASN A 58 -9.50 -4.08 -8.64
CA ASN A 58 -9.66 -5.47 -8.25
C ASN A 58 -8.58 -6.29 -8.96
N PRO A 59 -7.48 -6.66 -8.27
CA PRO A 59 -6.37 -7.38 -8.88
C PRO A 59 -6.77 -8.80 -9.34
N THR A 60 -7.66 -9.48 -8.62
CA THR A 60 -8.13 -10.82 -8.97
C THR A 60 -8.89 -10.83 -10.31
N ALA A 61 -9.69 -9.80 -10.55
CA ALA A 61 -10.45 -9.65 -11.79
C ALA A 61 -9.68 -8.89 -12.89
N GLY A 62 -8.50 -8.32 -12.58
CA GLY A 62 -7.77 -7.43 -13.49
C GLY A 62 -8.58 -6.19 -13.89
N LYS A 63 -9.45 -5.70 -12.99
CA LYS A 63 -10.47 -4.68 -13.31
C LYS A 63 -10.24 -3.40 -12.55
N THR A 64 -10.20 -2.29 -13.27
CA THR A 64 -10.13 -0.94 -12.69
C THR A 64 -11.43 -0.19 -13.01
N MET A 65 -12.02 0.45 -12.01
CA MET A 65 -13.15 1.35 -12.16
C MET A 65 -12.70 2.75 -11.77
N ILE A 66 -12.90 3.73 -12.66
CA ILE A 66 -12.44 5.10 -12.46
C ILE A 66 -13.62 6.05 -12.72
N CYS A 67 -14.01 6.79 -11.69
CA CYS A 67 -14.90 7.94 -11.83
C CYS A 67 -14.06 9.21 -11.94
N ASN A 68 -14.31 10.04 -12.93
CA ASN A 68 -13.57 11.25 -13.24
C ASN A 68 -12.07 11.00 -13.49
N PRO A 69 -11.68 10.34 -14.60
CA PRO A 69 -10.30 9.95 -14.89
C PRO A 69 -9.32 11.13 -14.93
N GLU A 70 -9.77 12.29 -15.36
CA GLU A 70 -8.95 13.50 -15.41
C GLU A 70 -8.49 13.90 -14.00
N LEU A 71 -9.43 14.02 -13.06
CA LEU A 71 -9.09 14.33 -11.66
C LEU A 71 -8.34 13.18 -10.99
N ALA A 72 -8.69 11.92 -11.29
CA ALA A 72 -8.04 10.74 -10.72
C ALA A 72 -6.57 10.62 -11.10
N SER A 73 -6.14 11.20 -12.22
CA SER A 73 -4.76 11.21 -12.70
C SER A 73 -3.92 12.39 -12.19
N LEU A 74 -4.56 13.41 -11.61
CA LEU A 74 -3.85 14.58 -11.09
C LEU A 74 -3.10 14.24 -9.80
N GLN A 75 -1.80 14.49 -9.82
CA GLN A 75 -0.96 14.34 -8.64
C GLN A 75 -1.17 15.51 -7.66
N ARG A 76 -1.49 15.17 -6.42
CA ARG A 76 -1.72 16.07 -5.29
C ARG A 76 -0.93 15.62 -4.09
N SER A 77 -0.79 16.51 -3.09
CA SER A 77 -0.15 16.14 -1.84
C SER A 77 -0.94 15.04 -1.13
N PRO A 78 -0.29 13.92 -0.70
CA PRO A 78 -0.99 12.83 -0.03
C PRO A 78 -1.50 13.20 1.36
N CYS A 79 -0.94 14.21 1.98
CA CYS A 79 -1.26 14.63 3.34
C CYS A 79 -1.29 13.45 4.32
N SER A 80 -2.32 13.32 5.14
CA SER A 80 -2.38 12.26 6.16
C SER A 80 -2.57 10.85 5.62
N THR A 81 -2.84 10.63 4.33
CA THR A 81 -2.81 9.26 3.77
C THR A 81 -1.39 8.69 3.75
N PHE A 82 -0.37 9.56 3.72
CA PHE A 82 1.04 9.16 3.81
C PHE A 82 1.38 8.43 5.12
N LYS A 83 0.55 8.54 6.13
CA LYS A 83 0.70 7.78 7.38
C LYS A 83 0.64 6.26 7.18
N ILE A 84 -0.01 5.78 6.13
CA ILE A 84 0.06 4.36 5.74
C ILE A 84 1.52 3.99 5.42
N ILE A 85 2.19 4.80 4.62
CA ILE A 85 3.56 4.54 4.16
C ILE A 85 4.57 4.68 5.29
N SER A 86 4.50 5.78 6.05
CA SER A 86 5.40 5.98 7.19
C SER A 86 5.20 4.92 8.29
N SER A 87 3.98 4.43 8.49
CA SER A 87 3.70 3.30 9.40
C SER A 87 4.28 2.00 8.86
N LEU A 88 4.09 1.70 7.58
CA LEU A 88 4.65 0.52 6.92
C LEU A 88 6.17 0.45 7.12
N ILE A 89 6.86 1.52 6.75
CA ILE A 89 8.32 1.60 6.84
C ILE A 89 8.77 1.55 8.31
N GLY A 90 8.06 2.26 9.19
CA GLY A 90 8.35 2.30 10.61
C GLY A 90 8.22 0.93 11.28
N LEU A 91 7.16 0.18 10.99
CA LEU A 91 6.92 -1.17 11.50
C LEU A 91 7.90 -2.18 10.90
N GLU A 92 8.16 -2.11 9.59
CA GLU A 92 9.04 -3.04 8.88
C GLU A 92 10.48 -2.97 9.39
N ASN A 93 10.95 -1.77 9.74
CA ASN A 93 12.34 -1.53 10.12
C ASN A 93 12.53 -1.28 11.64
N GLY A 94 11.48 -1.45 12.45
CA GLY A 94 11.56 -1.36 13.91
C GLY A 94 11.63 0.06 14.48
N PHE A 95 11.35 1.10 13.70
CA PHE A 95 11.19 2.48 14.21
C PHE A 95 9.85 2.69 14.94
N ILE A 96 8.89 1.81 14.72
CA ILE A 96 7.68 1.66 15.51
C ILE A 96 7.68 0.25 16.09
N ASP A 97 7.82 0.14 17.41
CA ASP A 97 7.56 -1.10 18.13
C ASP A 97 6.12 -1.05 18.67
N PRO A 98 5.20 -1.90 18.21
CA PRO A 98 3.82 -1.88 18.70
C PRO A 98 3.66 -2.11 20.21
N LYS A 99 4.67 -2.71 20.86
CA LYS A 99 4.67 -2.96 22.30
C LYS A 99 5.19 -1.76 23.11
N ASP A 100 5.98 -0.89 22.48
CA ASP A 100 6.58 0.29 23.09
C ASP A 100 6.61 1.44 22.08
N SER A 101 5.45 1.92 21.69
CA SER A 101 5.27 2.90 20.62
C SER A 101 4.96 4.31 21.12
N VAL A 102 4.93 4.53 22.43
CA VAL A 102 4.64 5.85 23.02
C VAL A 102 5.75 6.83 22.70
N ARG A 103 5.39 7.99 22.19
CA ARG A 103 6.30 9.13 21.98
C ARG A 103 5.89 10.31 22.85
N SER A 104 6.88 10.91 23.50
CA SER A 104 6.66 12.03 24.39
C SER A 104 6.28 13.29 23.64
N TRP A 105 5.26 13.94 24.15
CA TRP A 105 4.80 15.26 23.70
C TRP A 105 5.77 16.36 24.11
N SER A 106 5.91 17.39 23.26
CA SER A 106 6.84 18.50 23.50
C SER A 106 6.34 19.54 24.54
N GLY A 107 5.06 19.45 24.95
CA GLY A 107 4.41 20.50 25.74
C GLY A 107 3.80 21.60 24.89
N GLU A 108 3.99 21.60 23.57
CA GLU A 108 3.38 22.56 22.66
C GLU A 108 1.88 22.31 22.53
N SER A 109 1.07 23.39 22.61
CA SER A 109 -0.38 23.29 22.45
C SER A 109 -0.78 23.26 20.99
N PHE A 110 -1.39 22.15 20.56
CA PHE A 110 -1.97 22.00 19.22
C PHE A 110 -3.48 22.22 19.25
N TRP A 111 -4.06 22.60 18.13
CA TRP A 111 -5.51 22.81 17.97
C TRP A 111 -6.34 21.52 18.18
N ASN A 112 -5.75 20.35 18.00
CA ASN A 112 -6.37 19.07 18.31
C ASN A 112 -5.92 18.63 19.70
N GLU A 113 -6.81 18.68 20.68
CA GLU A 113 -6.51 18.34 22.07
C GLU A 113 -6.01 16.91 22.26
N ALA A 114 -6.42 15.97 21.38
CA ALA A 114 -5.93 14.60 21.41
C ALA A 114 -4.42 14.47 21.15
N TRP A 115 -3.78 15.51 20.62
CA TRP A 115 -2.34 15.57 20.36
C TRP A 115 -1.52 16.16 21.51
N ASN A 116 -2.18 16.74 22.52
CA ASN A 116 -1.54 17.47 23.64
C ASN A 116 -1.24 16.53 24.81
N LYS A 117 -0.61 15.40 24.52
CA LYS A 117 -0.20 14.37 25.49
C LYS A 117 0.82 13.44 24.87
N ASP A 118 1.48 12.63 25.67
CA ASP A 118 2.21 11.46 25.18
C ASP A 118 1.23 10.52 24.47
N ILE A 119 1.62 10.00 23.32
CA ILE A 119 0.70 9.26 22.44
C ILE A 119 1.39 8.02 21.86
N ASP A 120 0.67 6.91 21.80
CA ASP A 120 1.10 5.67 21.16
C ASP A 120 0.75 5.63 19.66
N PHE A 121 1.28 4.64 18.96
CA PHE A 121 1.10 4.49 17.53
C PHE A 121 -0.38 4.33 17.10
N PRO A 122 -1.20 3.42 17.71
CA PRO A 122 -2.60 3.28 17.33
C PRO A 122 -3.40 4.58 17.50
N GLU A 123 -3.22 5.28 18.59
CA GLU A 123 -3.92 6.55 18.82
C GLU A 123 -3.42 7.66 17.91
N ALA A 124 -2.10 7.73 17.65
CA ALA A 124 -1.52 8.69 16.72
C ALA A 124 -2.06 8.49 15.29
N PHE A 125 -2.22 7.23 14.85
CA PHE A 125 -2.82 6.92 13.55
C PHE A 125 -4.30 7.31 13.50
N ARG A 126 -5.07 6.92 14.52
CA ARG A 126 -6.50 7.21 14.64
C ARG A 126 -6.80 8.71 14.69
N THR A 127 -6.05 9.47 15.48
CA THR A 127 -6.20 10.93 15.61
C THR A 127 -5.49 11.72 14.52
N SER A 128 -4.79 11.02 13.63
CA SER A 128 -4.00 11.62 12.55
C SER A 128 -2.90 12.57 13.04
N CYS A 129 -2.25 12.24 14.17
CA CYS A 129 -1.29 13.09 14.87
C CYS A 129 -0.07 13.39 13.99
N VAL A 130 0.09 14.65 13.58
CA VAL A 130 1.17 15.05 12.65
C VAL A 130 2.52 14.98 13.33
N TRP A 131 2.66 15.53 14.54
CA TRP A 131 3.94 15.57 15.22
C TRP A 131 4.51 14.18 15.54
N TYR A 132 3.65 13.20 15.83
CA TYR A 132 4.07 11.82 16.05
C TYR A 132 4.73 11.25 14.78
N PHE A 133 4.06 11.39 13.65
CA PHE A 133 4.56 10.88 12.37
C PHE A 133 5.73 11.69 11.83
N ARG A 134 5.84 12.98 12.18
CA ARG A 134 7.05 13.75 11.89
C ARG A 134 8.27 13.11 12.57
N LYS A 135 8.16 12.75 13.86
CA LYS A 135 9.22 12.04 14.58
C LYS A 135 9.53 10.67 13.97
N VAL A 136 8.50 9.91 13.58
CA VAL A 136 8.72 8.60 12.90
C VAL A 136 9.50 8.79 11.61
N ILE A 137 9.14 9.77 10.79
CA ILE A 137 9.81 10.06 9.51
C ILE A 137 11.25 10.52 9.74
N ASP A 138 11.50 11.33 10.77
CA ASP A 138 12.85 11.74 11.13
C ASP A 138 13.72 10.56 11.57
N ASP A 139 13.17 9.61 12.33
CA ASP A 139 13.88 8.39 12.74
C ASP A 139 14.18 7.46 11.54
N ILE A 140 13.25 7.34 10.58
CA ILE A 140 13.45 6.58 9.34
C ILE A 140 14.60 7.18 8.51
N GLY A 141 14.64 8.50 8.41
CA GLY A 141 15.63 9.24 7.64
C GLY A 141 15.40 9.22 6.12
N PRO A 142 16.05 10.14 5.39
CA PRO A 142 15.77 10.37 3.97
C PRO A 142 16.19 9.20 3.07
N ASP A 143 17.30 8.55 3.34
CA ASP A 143 17.86 7.51 2.46
C ASP A 143 16.96 6.27 2.40
N LEU A 144 16.53 5.76 3.56
CA LEU A 144 15.62 4.63 3.63
C LEU A 144 14.25 5.00 3.07
N LEU A 145 13.77 6.20 3.41
CA LEU A 145 12.48 6.66 2.91
C LEU A 145 12.47 6.77 1.38
N GLN A 146 13.51 7.36 0.78
CA GLN A 146 13.63 7.45 -0.67
C GLN A 146 13.67 6.07 -1.33
N THR A 147 14.41 5.14 -0.73
CA THR A 147 14.48 3.76 -1.21
C THR A 147 13.12 3.10 -1.25
N GLU A 148 12.34 3.24 -0.18
CA GLU A 148 11.01 2.63 -0.08
C GLU A 148 9.98 3.32 -0.99
N LEU A 149 10.03 4.65 -1.14
CA LEU A 149 9.17 5.36 -2.09
C LEU A 149 9.44 4.93 -3.53
N ASN A 150 10.71 4.77 -3.90
CA ASN A 150 11.08 4.26 -5.23
C ASN A 150 10.59 2.82 -5.44
N ARG A 151 10.73 1.96 -4.42
CA ARG A 151 10.21 0.58 -4.46
C ARG A 151 8.70 0.54 -4.65
N LEU A 152 7.97 1.38 -3.93
CA LEU A 152 6.53 1.50 -4.03
C LEU A 152 6.08 2.27 -5.28
N GLN A 153 6.99 2.90 -6.02
CA GLN A 153 6.66 3.84 -7.11
C GLN A 153 5.61 4.86 -6.65
N TYR A 154 5.88 5.50 -5.52
CA TYR A 154 4.94 6.38 -4.85
C TYR A 154 4.89 7.76 -5.52
N GLY A 155 3.97 7.94 -6.47
CA GLY A 155 3.80 9.21 -7.18
C GLY A 155 5.10 9.74 -7.78
N ASN A 156 5.43 11.00 -7.50
CA ASN A 156 6.67 11.62 -7.99
C ASN A 156 7.92 11.28 -7.16
N CYS A 157 7.79 10.54 -6.06
CA CYS A 157 8.88 10.18 -5.14
C CYS A 157 9.72 11.37 -4.64
N ASP A 158 9.21 12.59 -4.69
CA ASP A 158 9.96 13.80 -4.37
C ASP A 158 9.88 14.14 -2.87
N ILE A 159 10.99 13.91 -2.17
CA ILE A 159 11.17 14.27 -0.75
C ILE A 159 12.13 15.47 -0.57
N SER A 160 12.41 16.23 -1.62
CA SER A 160 13.40 17.29 -1.61
C SER A 160 13.10 18.41 -0.60
N ASP A 161 11.81 18.67 -0.35
CA ASP A 161 11.40 19.60 0.72
C ASP A 161 11.17 18.85 2.04
N TRP A 162 12.22 18.18 2.55
CA TRP A 162 12.16 17.37 3.78
C TRP A 162 11.54 18.09 4.95
N GLU A 163 11.85 19.37 5.13
CA GLU A 163 11.35 20.21 6.22
C GLU A 163 9.91 20.70 5.99
N GLY A 164 9.40 20.62 4.77
CA GLY A 164 8.05 21.07 4.42
C GLY A 164 7.93 22.60 4.41
N ARG A 165 8.95 23.32 3.98
CA ARG A 165 8.98 24.80 3.97
C ARG A 165 8.03 25.42 2.97
N LEU A 166 7.57 24.64 2.00
CA LEU A 166 6.54 25.07 1.04
C LEU A 166 5.14 25.04 1.63
N ASN A 167 4.97 24.40 2.78
CA ASN A 167 3.70 24.31 3.51
C ASN A 167 3.35 25.65 4.18
N THR A 168 2.05 25.93 4.32
CA THR A 168 1.55 27.13 5.02
C THR A 168 1.91 27.17 6.51
N ASN A 169 2.22 26.02 7.12
CA ASN A 169 2.69 25.88 8.50
C ASN A 169 4.21 25.84 8.63
N ASN A 170 4.94 26.41 7.68
CA ASN A 170 6.40 26.31 7.55
C ASN A 170 7.21 26.86 8.76
N ASN A 171 6.55 27.53 9.69
CA ASN A 171 7.13 28.01 10.95
C ASN A 171 7.00 26.99 12.10
N ASN A 172 6.25 25.88 11.91
CA ASN A 172 6.07 24.84 12.91
C ASN A 172 6.46 23.48 12.34
N ARG A 173 7.71 23.05 12.60
CA ARG A 173 8.26 21.79 12.11
C ARG A 173 7.46 20.55 12.56
N ALA A 174 6.78 20.63 13.71
CA ALA A 174 5.93 19.53 14.18
C ALA A 174 4.72 19.27 13.28
N LEU A 175 4.35 20.24 12.43
CA LEU A 175 3.17 20.21 11.56
C LEU A 175 3.54 20.26 10.06
N THR A 176 4.83 20.11 9.71
CA THR A 176 5.31 20.22 8.32
C THR A 176 6.03 18.96 7.88
N GLY A 177 6.25 18.83 6.59
CA GLY A 177 7.00 17.78 5.94
C GLY A 177 6.69 17.69 4.46
N PHE A 178 7.53 17.02 3.69
CA PHE A 178 7.42 16.87 2.25
C PHE A 178 6.08 16.28 1.78
N TRP A 179 5.35 15.58 2.65
CA TRP A 179 4.05 14.93 2.35
C TRP A 179 2.83 15.81 2.66
N ILE A 180 3.00 16.99 3.26
CA ILE A 180 1.94 17.92 3.63
C ILE A 180 2.04 19.17 2.78
N GLU A 181 1.25 19.22 1.70
CA GLU A 181 1.17 20.38 0.78
C GLU A 181 2.55 20.88 0.32
N SER A 182 3.44 19.94 0.02
CA SER A 182 4.83 20.21 -0.31
C SER A 182 5.29 19.40 -1.54
N SER A 183 6.54 18.95 -1.59
CA SER A 183 7.16 18.36 -2.79
C SER A 183 6.55 17.02 -3.21
N LEU A 184 6.17 16.14 -2.26
CA LEU A 184 5.64 14.82 -2.57
C LEU A 184 4.21 14.91 -3.12
N LYS A 185 3.98 14.30 -4.28
CA LYS A 185 2.69 14.26 -4.96
C LYS A 185 2.36 12.84 -5.43
N ILE A 186 1.08 12.52 -5.40
CA ILE A 186 0.55 11.25 -5.89
C ILE A 186 -0.89 11.46 -6.41
N SER A 187 -1.31 10.69 -7.39
CA SER A 187 -2.68 10.67 -7.90
C SER A 187 -3.51 9.55 -7.26
N ALA A 188 -4.84 9.64 -7.38
CA ALA A 188 -5.74 8.58 -6.93
C ALA A 188 -5.48 7.26 -7.68
N SER A 189 -5.19 7.36 -8.98
CA SER A 189 -4.85 6.21 -9.81
C SER A 189 -3.54 5.52 -9.39
N GLU A 190 -2.53 6.28 -8.96
CA GLU A 190 -1.28 5.72 -8.44
C GLU A 190 -1.46 5.09 -7.05
N GLN A 191 -2.32 5.69 -6.20
CA GLN A 191 -2.58 5.19 -4.84
C GLN A 191 -3.07 3.74 -4.83
N VAL A 192 -3.97 3.34 -5.72
CA VAL A 192 -4.49 1.96 -5.75
C VAL A 192 -3.41 0.94 -6.08
N HIS A 193 -2.44 1.30 -6.94
CA HIS A 193 -1.30 0.43 -7.26
C HIS A 193 -0.28 0.38 -6.13
N VAL A 194 -0.12 1.46 -5.38
CA VAL A 194 0.68 1.44 -4.15
C VAL A 194 0.06 0.50 -3.12
N MET A 195 -1.27 0.59 -2.92
CA MET A 195 -1.99 -0.31 -2.01
C MET A 195 -1.86 -1.78 -2.43
N GLU A 196 -1.91 -2.08 -3.74
CA GLU A 196 -1.66 -3.42 -4.27
C GLU A 196 -0.26 -3.93 -3.94
N ARG A 197 0.78 -3.11 -4.14
CA ARG A 197 2.17 -3.48 -3.81
C ARG A 197 2.36 -3.77 -2.32
N ILE A 198 1.60 -3.10 -1.46
CA ILE A 198 1.68 -3.28 -0.01
C ILE A 198 0.88 -4.51 0.43
N PHE A 199 -0.35 -4.67 -0.02
CA PHE A 199 -1.32 -5.64 0.51
C PHE A 199 -1.63 -6.79 -0.43
N GLY A 200 -1.16 -6.73 -1.66
CA GLY A 200 -1.36 -7.78 -2.67
C GLY A 200 -0.52 -9.03 -2.42
N PRO A 201 -0.75 -10.09 -3.22
CA PRO A 201 -0.11 -11.39 -3.03
C PRO A 201 1.41 -11.36 -3.21
N ASP A 202 1.93 -10.41 -3.99
CA ASP A 202 3.36 -10.27 -4.31
C ASP A 202 4.08 -9.28 -3.37
N THR A 203 3.47 -8.96 -2.22
CA THR A 203 4.08 -8.04 -1.26
C THR A 203 5.43 -8.55 -0.76
N VAL A 204 6.39 -7.64 -0.63
CA VAL A 204 7.74 -7.94 -0.11
C VAL A 204 7.84 -7.70 1.40
N TYR A 205 6.80 -7.16 2.01
CA TYR A 205 6.77 -6.83 3.43
C TYR A 205 6.38 -8.03 4.27
N ARG A 206 6.87 -8.08 5.50
CA ARG A 206 6.58 -9.19 6.42
C ARG A 206 5.08 -9.25 6.74
N ALA A 207 4.54 -10.47 6.80
CA ALA A 207 3.14 -10.70 7.15
C ALA A 207 2.75 -10.04 8.49
N GLU A 208 3.66 -10.02 9.45
CA GLU A 208 3.43 -9.36 10.74
C GLU A 208 3.30 -7.84 10.59
N THR A 209 4.13 -7.20 9.78
CA THR A 209 4.05 -5.77 9.46
C THR A 209 2.70 -5.44 8.82
N ILE A 210 2.28 -6.22 7.81
CA ILE A 210 0.99 -6.05 7.15
C ILE A 210 -0.17 -6.21 8.14
N ARG A 211 -0.12 -7.22 9.00
CA ARG A 211 -1.15 -7.45 10.03
C ARG A 211 -1.26 -6.27 11.00
N GLN A 212 -0.14 -5.78 11.52
CA GLN A 212 -0.10 -4.62 12.43
C GLN A 212 -0.58 -3.33 11.77
N LEU A 213 -0.21 -3.12 10.50
CA LEU A 213 -0.66 -1.97 9.74
C LEU A 213 -2.18 -2.03 9.51
N LYS A 214 -2.73 -3.18 9.12
CA LYS A 214 -4.18 -3.37 8.97
C LYS A 214 -4.94 -3.12 10.28
N GLN A 215 -4.40 -3.51 11.45
CA GLN A 215 -5.03 -3.24 12.73
C GLN A 215 -5.30 -1.75 12.98
N VAL A 216 -4.34 -0.88 12.68
CA VAL A 216 -4.52 0.57 12.88
C VAL A 216 -5.30 1.23 11.74
N MET A 217 -5.34 0.61 10.56
CA MET A 217 -6.10 1.07 9.40
C MET A 217 -7.58 0.68 9.44
N LEU A 218 -8.00 -0.19 10.35
CA LEU A 218 -9.40 -0.66 10.40
C LEU A 218 -10.36 0.50 10.62
N VAL A 219 -11.25 0.74 9.65
CA VAL A 219 -12.30 1.75 9.69
C VAL A 219 -13.61 1.14 10.15
N THR A 220 -13.95 -0.03 9.61
CA THR A 220 -15.11 -0.83 10.02
C THR A 220 -14.78 -2.32 9.85
N ASP A 221 -15.23 -3.14 10.80
CA ASP A 221 -15.01 -4.59 10.76
C ASP A 221 -15.96 -5.29 9.79
N GLN A 222 -17.23 -4.96 9.79
CA GLN A 222 -18.20 -5.50 8.84
C GLN A 222 -19.28 -4.50 8.44
N GLY A 223 -19.67 -3.57 9.29
CA GLY A 223 -20.58 -2.48 9.02
C GLY A 223 -21.74 -2.80 8.07
N GLU A 224 -22.17 -1.81 7.32
CA GLU A 224 -23.19 -1.93 6.27
C GLU A 224 -22.65 -2.62 5.00
N THR A 225 -21.33 -2.75 4.86
CA THR A 225 -20.66 -3.30 3.66
C THR A 225 -20.62 -4.82 3.66
N GLY A 226 -20.72 -5.47 4.84
CA GLY A 226 -20.61 -6.92 4.99
C GLY A 226 -19.15 -7.45 4.92
N PHE A 227 -18.16 -6.57 4.80
CA PHE A 227 -16.72 -6.88 4.78
C PHE A 227 -15.92 -5.77 5.47
N PRO A 228 -14.73 -6.08 6.03
CA PRO A 228 -13.90 -5.08 6.68
C PRO A 228 -13.31 -4.10 5.67
N VAL A 229 -13.26 -2.82 6.07
CA VAL A 229 -12.65 -1.74 5.31
C VAL A 229 -11.50 -1.16 6.14
N TYR A 230 -10.35 -1.02 5.50
CA TYR A 230 -9.14 -0.49 6.07
C TYR A 230 -8.71 0.75 5.30
N GLY A 231 -8.29 1.80 5.98
CA GLY A 231 -7.83 2.98 5.25
C GLY A 231 -7.43 4.14 6.14
N LYS A 232 -7.09 5.23 5.46
CA LYS A 232 -6.71 6.49 6.08
C LYS A 232 -7.25 7.67 5.29
N THR A 233 -7.83 8.62 6.01
CA THR A 233 -8.23 9.92 5.47
C THR A 233 -7.03 10.86 5.38
N GLY A 234 -7.08 11.81 4.45
CA GLY A 234 -6.15 12.92 4.34
C GLY A 234 -6.90 14.22 4.08
N LEU A 235 -6.41 15.32 4.60
CA LEU A 235 -6.94 16.65 4.38
C LEU A 235 -5.79 17.60 4.07
N GLY A 236 -5.83 18.20 2.90
CA GLY A 236 -4.95 19.28 2.47
C GLY A 236 -5.61 20.63 2.68
N LYS A 237 -4.83 21.60 3.16
CA LYS A 237 -5.29 22.97 3.35
C LYS A 237 -4.29 23.95 2.75
N MET A 238 -4.80 24.93 2.02
CA MET A 238 -4.02 26.07 1.53
C MET A 238 -4.58 27.34 2.14
N ALA A 239 -3.73 28.10 2.84
CA ALA A 239 -4.15 29.30 3.58
C ALA A 239 -5.37 29.06 4.49
N GLY A 240 -5.44 27.89 5.16
CA GLY A 240 -6.54 27.52 6.06
C GLY A 240 -7.79 26.97 5.37
N VAL A 241 -7.87 27.03 4.04
CA VAL A 241 -9.00 26.51 3.24
C VAL A 241 -8.70 25.07 2.84
N ALA A 242 -9.65 24.16 3.04
CA ALA A 242 -9.53 22.79 2.55
C ALA A 242 -9.52 22.78 1.01
N VAL A 243 -8.48 22.18 0.42
CA VAL A 243 -8.30 22.09 -1.04
C VAL A 243 -8.36 20.67 -1.55
N ASP A 244 -7.94 19.71 -0.74
CA ASP A 244 -7.96 18.29 -1.08
C ASP A 244 -8.49 17.47 0.11
N SER A 245 -9.32 16.49 -0.20
CA SER A 245 -9.79 15.50 0.78
C SER A 245 -9.58 14.11 0.20
N TRP A 246 -8.97 13.23 0.98
CA TRP A 246 -8.55 11.90 0.57
C TRP A 246 -9.17 10.81 1.43
N PHE A 247 -9.42 9.68 0.81
CA PHE A 247 -9.47 8.39 1.46
C PHE A 247 -8.67 7.39 0.62
N THR A 248 -7.75 6.67 1.25
CA THR A 248 -6.94 5.62 0.61
C THR A 248 -7.02 4.37 1.47
N GLY A 249 -7.30 3.23 0.85
CA GLY A 249 -7.50 2.01 1.62
C GLY A 249 -7.77 0.78 0.78
N LEU A 250 -8.22 -0.29 1.44
CA LEU A 250 -8.62 -1.56 0.86
C LEU A 250 -9.84 -2.12 1.58
N ALA A 251 -10.53 -3.03 0.92
CA ALA A 251 -11.57 -3.88 1.46
C ALA A 251 -11.17 -5.35 1.26
N ASP A 252 -11.42 -6.21 2.25
CA ASP A 252 -11.12 -7.65 2.21
C ASP A 252 -12.37 -8.48 1.97
#